data_cf4d9b05546dd5034cdbc648a480337f
#
_entry.id   cf4d9b05546dd5034cdbc648a480337f
#
_cell.length_a   1.000
_cell.length_b   1.000
_cell.length_c   1.000
_cell.angle_alpha   90.00
_cell.angle_beta   90.00
_cell.angle_gamma   90.00
#
_symmetry.space_group_name_H-M   'P 1'
#
loop_
_entity.id
_entity.type
_entity.pdbx_description
1 polymer ?
#
loop_
_entity_poly.entity_id
_entity_poly.type
_entity_poly.pdbx_seq_one_letter_code
_entity_poly.pdbx_strand_id
1 'polypeptide(L)'
;MFIFCLSPGLEFLPCFSPKQNDLLLLALKGLDGPLASKGFCKRKGTSRSMKQKWLLASGDWEDVKTKITTALESGFHAVVVDRDHVSRVKELGGINVACFGSERGPEDILIIGRDGEGDGSIPLPADPGASRDIALAKAVKGTKAGYVIIAGKEYEQFAVELGKHVDYLIAIGTDWKVIPLENMIAGLQGRDVKIISGVRTAEEAELALATLEQGADGVLLDNISLSEIKSVQRVVEKLATGRVELISARVVNVQPVGMGDRVCVDTASMMRPGEGMLVGSQARGFFLVHSESEDSPYVAARPFRVNAGAVHAYIRVGEKTRYLSELKSGDEVTVVSKDGEARGAVVGRAKIEKRPLILVEAEAAGERISTLLQNAETIKLVSALGTPISVAELKPGDEVLVHLEMTARHFGMSIEESITER
;
A
#
# COMPACT_ATOMS: atom_id res chain seq x y z
N MET A 1 -39.55 -36.82 22.69
CA MET A 1 -39.02 -38.02 23.34
C MET A 1 -37.56 -37.78 23.65
N PHE A 2 -37.28 -37.66 24.94
CA PHE A 2 -35.97 -37.79 25.63
C PHE A 2 -34.87 -36.79 25.32
N ILE A 3 -34.06 -36.31 26.25
CA ILE A 3 -34.07 -36.17 27.74
C ILE A 3 -32.98 -35.16 28.09
N PHE A 4 -33.29 -34.34 29.05
CA PHE A 4 -32.48 -33.55 29.97
C PHE A 4 -31.09 -34.11 30.32
N CYS A 5 -30.11 -33.21 30.48
CA CYS A 5 -29.26 -33.23 31.67
C CYS A 5 -28.84 -31.82 32.06
N LEU A 6 -29.30 -31.39 33.22
CA LEU A 6 -28.91 -30.23 34.00
C LEU A 6 -27.68 -30.59 34.84
N SER A 7 -26.79 -29.66 35.05
CA SER A 7 -26.01 -29.53 36.30
C SER A 7 -25.63 -28.09 36.61
N PRO A 8 -25.65 -27.68 37.88
CA PRO A 8 -25.73 -26.29 38.32
C PRO A 8 -24.41 -25.77 38.90
N GLY A 9 -24.31 -24.44 39.00
CA GLY A 9 -23.37 -23.80 39.90
C GLY A 9 -22.58 -22.66 39.32
N LEU A 10 -23.13 -21.46 39.33
CA LEU A 10 -22.35 -20.24 39.44
C LEU A 10 -23.16 -19.21 40.22
N GLU A 11 -22.62 -18.88 41.38
CA GLU A 11 -23.17 -17.95 42.37
C GLU A 11 -23.16 -16.50 41.85
N PHE A 12 -24.23 -15.82 42.22
CA PHE A 12 -24.40 -14.39 42.04
C PHE A 12 -23.43 -13.62 42.94
N LEU A 13 -22.66 -12.68 42.40
CA LEU A 13 -21.99 -11.64 43.15
C LEU A 13 -22.78 -10.35 43.04
N PRO A 14 -22.91 -9.56 44.11
CA PRO A 14 -23.81 -8.41 44.17
C PRO A 14 -23.24 -7.15 43.60
N CYS A 15 -24.15 -6.28 43.10
CA CYS A 15 -23.93 -4.91 42.70
C CYS A 15 -23.19 -4.09 43.76
N PHE A 16 -22.06 -3.50 43.43
CA PHE A 16 -21.41 -2.48 44.23
C PHE A 16 -21.92 -1.06 43.87
N SER A 17 -22.29 -0.34 44.90
CA SER A 17 -22.80 1.02 44.94
C SER A 17 -21.68 2.09 44.68
N PRO A 18 -22.00 3.31 44.14
CA PRO A 18 -20.99 4.27 43.66
C PRO A 18 -20.52 5.20 44.78
N LYS A 19 -19.81 4.73 45.80
CA LYS A 19 -19.24 5.54 46.89
C LYS A 19 -17.79 5.17 47.29
N GLN A 20 -17.02 4.53 46.43
CA GLN A 20 -15.63 4.14 46.74
C GLN A 20 -14.55 4.74 45.84
N ASN A 21 -14.88 5.72 45.01
CA ASN A 21 -13.88 6.36 44.15
C ASN A 21 -13.13 7.54 44.78
N ASP A 22 -13.48 7.98 45.98
CA ASP A 22 -12.83 9.16 46.64
C ASP A 22 -11.61 8.79 47.50
N LEU A 23 -11.32 7.52 47.74
CA LEU A 23 -10.16 7.11 48.54
C LEU A 23 -8.90 6.77 47.71
N LEU A 24 -9.00 6.67 46.38
CA LEU A 24 -7.85 6.41 45.53
C LEU A 24 -7.13 7.68 45.04
N LEU A 25 -7.74 8.83 45.18
CA LEU A 25 -7.16 10.15 44.77
C LEU A 25 -6.29 10.80 45.81
N LEU A 26 -6.27 10.33 47.07
CA LEU A 26 -5.49 10.91 48.16
C LEU A 26 -4.16 10.20 48.45
N ALA A 27 -3.88 9.07 47.80
CA ALA A 27 -2.63 8.30 47.96
C ALA A 27 -1.53 8.65 46.95
N LEU A 28 -1.76 9.56 45.98
CA LEU A 28 -0.80 9.94 44.94
C LEU A 28 -0.23 11.37 45.05
N LYS A 29 -0.42 12.05 46.21
CA LYS A 29 0.26 13.31 46.49
C LYS A 29 1.34 13.15 47.54
N GLY A 30 2.51 12.69 47.12
CA GLY A 30 3.64 12.62 48.03
C GLY A 30 4.81 11.80 47.53
N LEU A 31 5.32 12.08 46.32
CA LEU A 31 6.66 11.68 45.91
C LEU A 31 7.13 12.61 44.76
N ASP A 32 7.64 13.76 45.16
CA ASP A 32 8.45 14.62 44.28
C ASP A 32 9.84 14.03 44.19
N GLY A 33 10.16 13.42 43.03
CA GLY A 33 11.49 13.03 42.61
C GLY A 33 11.56 13.07 41.08
N PRO A 34 12.67 13.52 40.45
CA PRO A 34 12.73 13.69 38.99
C PRO A 34 12.79 12.34 38.31
N LEU A 35 11.67 11.80 37.89
CA LEU A 35 11.58 10.64 37.01
C LEU A 35 11.86 11.10 35.58
N ALA A 36 13.07 10.74 35.13
CA ALA A 36 13.48 10.81 33.74
C ALA A 36 12.37 10.30 32.81
N SER A 37 11.97 11.13 31.86
CA SER A 37 11.07 10.81 30.78
C SER A 37 11.60 9.61 29.98
N LYS A 38 11.20 8.40 30.36
CA LYS A 38 11.32 7.24 29.47
C LYS A 38 10.37 7.49 28.31
N GLY A 39 10.97 7.81 27.17
CA GLY A 39 10.26 8.05 25.92
C GLY A 39 9.25 6.95 25.66
N PHE A 40 8.00 7.36 25.51
CA PHE A 40 6.96 6.54 24.93
C PHE A 40 7.43 6.21 23.52
N CYS A 41 7.89 4.98 23.32
CA CYS A 41 8.25 4.47 22.00
C CYS A 41 6.98 4.51 21.14
N LYS A 42 6.81 5.59 20.36
CA LYS A 42 5.81 5.63 19.29
C LYS A 42 6.11 4.42 18.42
N ARG A 43 5.24 3.42 18.44
CA ARG A 43 5.22 2.39 17.41
C ARG A 43 5.21 3.16 16.09
N LYS A 44 6.31 3.09 15.35
CA LYS A 44 6.34 3.50 13.96
C LYS A 44 5.27 2.64 13.27
N GLY A 45 4.16 3.27 12.90
CA GLY A 45 3.20 2.64 12.00
C GLY A 45 4.02 2.16 10.80
N THR A 46 3.91 0.88 10.46
CA THR A 46 4.52 0.29 9.29
C THR A 46 3.93 0.98 8.07
N SER A 47 4.61 2.04 7.60
CA SER A 47 4.42 2.57 6.26
C SER A 47 4.65 1.37 5.33
N ARG A 48 3.63 0.90 4.63
CA ARG A 48 3.79 -0.09 3.57
C ARG A 48 4.75 0.54 2.56
N SER A 49 6.01 0.09 2.56
CA SER A 49 7.03 0.57 1.64
C SER A 49 6.57 0.23 0.22
N MET A 50 6.81 1.12 -0.73
CA MET A 50 6.54 0.90 -2.15
C MET A 50 7.15 -0.44 -2.59
N LYS A 51 6.35 -1.32 -3.21
CA LYS A 51 6.79 -2.64 -3.67
C LYS A 51 7.90 -2.50 -4.69
N GLN A 52 9.03 -3.17 -4.45
CA GLN A 52 10.22 -3.10 -5.30
C GLN A 52 10.03 -3.92 -6.58
N LYS A 53 10.47 -3.38 -7.70
CA LYS A 53 10.52 -4.07 -9.00
C LYS A 53 11.98 -4.17 -9.42
N TRP A 54 12.50 -5.38 -9.52
CA TRP A 54 13.85 -5.67 -9.95
C TRP A 54 13.83 -6.51 -11.22
N LEU A 55 14.80 -6.33 -12.10
CA LEU A 55 14.94 -7.09 -13.35
C LEU A 55 16.33 -7.69 -13.43
N LEU A 56 16.43 -9.00 -13.66
CA LEU A 56 17.66 -9.65 -14.08
C LEU A 56 17.79 -9.56 -15.60
N ALA A 57 18.84 -8.87 -16.05
CA ALA A 57 19.17 -8.71 -17.47
C ALA A 57 20.57 -9.21 -17.72
N SER A 58 20.67 -10.40 -18.29
CA SER A 58 21.92 -11.08 -18.68
C SER A 58 21.96 -11.33 -20.18
N GLY A 59 23.16 -11.49 -20.75
CA GLY A 59 23.37 -11.74 -22.15
C GLY A 59 24.13 -10.63 -22.87
N ASP A 60 23.95 -10.54 -24.19
CA ASP A 60 24.63 -9.50 -24.96
C ASP A 60 24.07 -8.09 -24.68
N TRP A 61 24.87 -7.05 -24.97
CA TRP A 61 24.55 -5.68 -24.62
C TRP A 61 23.26 -5.14 -25.25
N GLU A 62 22.95 -5.50 -26.50
CA GLU A 62 21.77 -4.94 -27.18
C GLU A 62 20.48 -5.48 -26.57
N ASP A 63 20.47 -6.76 -26.18
CA ASP A 63 19.36 -7.38 -25.43
C ASP A 63 19.22 -6.77 -24.03
N VAL A 64 20.33 -6.66 -23.30
CA VAL A 64 20.40 -6.06 -21.97
C VAL A 64 19.91 -4.63 -22.01
N LYS A 65 20.40 -3.82 -22.95
CA LYS A 65 20.01 -2.43 -23.16
C LYS A 65 18.49 -2.29 -23.39
N THR A 66 17.92 -3.12 -24.25
CA THR A 66 16.49 -3.08 -24.57
C THR A 66 15.64 -3.40 -23.35
N LYS A 67 16.01 -4.41 -22.57
CA LYS A 67 15.33 -4.79 -21.33
C LYS A 67 15.44 -3.67 -20.29
N ILE A 68 16.63 -3.08 -20.10
CA ILE A 68 16.86 -2.01 -19.13
C ILE A 68 16.08 -0.74 -19.51
N THR A 69 16.07 -0.35 -20.79
CA THR A 69 15.27 0.78 -21.25
C THR A 69 13.78 0.59 -20.94
N THR A 70 13.26 -0.61 -21.21
CA THR A 70 11.87 -0.95 -20.86
C THR A 70 11.64 -0.93 -19.36
N ALA A 71 12.59 -1.40 -18.54
CA ALA A 71 12.50 -1.37 -17.08
C ALA A 71 12.51 0.08 -16.55
N LEU A 72 13.35 0.96 -17.11
CA LEU A 72 13.38 2.40 -16.79
C LEU A 72 12.02 3.06 -17.08
N GLU A 73 11.47 2.85 -18.30
CA GLU A 73 10.16 3.36 -18.69
C GLU A 73 9.02 2.81 -17.81
N SER A 74 9.20 1.59 -17.28
CA SER A 74 8.25 0.90 -16.41
C SER A 74 8.46 1.20 -14.91
N GLY A 75 9.37 2.14 -14.58
CA GLY A 75 9.63 2.55 -13.21
C GLY A 75 10.17 1.44 -12.31
N PHE A 76 11.08 0.60 -12.82
CA PHE A 76 11.79 -0.38 -12.01
C PHE A 76 12.81 0.29 -11.10
N HIS A 77 13.06 -0.32 -9.94
CA HIS A 77 13.90 0.24 -8.88
C HIS A 77 15.35 -0.22 -9.00
N ALA A 78 15.57 -1.43 -9.50
CA ALA A 78 16.91 -1.98 -9.68
C ALA A 78 16.98 -2.94 -10.88
N VAL A 79 18.17 -3.03 -11.46
CA VAL A 79 18.52 -4.05 -12.45
C VAL A 79 19.72 -4.84 -11.98
N VAL A 80 19.68 -6.15 -12.20
CA VAL A 80 20.78 -7.07 -11.92
C VAL A 80 21.46 -7.37 -13.27
N VAL A 81 22.74 -7.02 -13.37
CA VAL A 81 23.53 -7.16 -14.61
C VAL A 81 24.91 -7.71 -14.32
N ASP A 82 25.61 -8.15 -15.36
CA ASP A 82 27.02 -8.48 -15.28
C ASP A 82 27.85 -7.20 -15.06
N ARG A 83 28.98 -7.33 -14.34
CA ARG A 83 29.82 -6.17 -13.95
C ARG A 83 30.29 -5.33 -15.12
N ASP A 84 30.54 -5.96 -16.26
CA ASP A 84 31.02 -5.28 -17.47
C ASP A 84 29.98 -4.30 -18.06
N HIS A 85 28.71 -4.47 -17.70
CA HIS A 85 27.62 -3.61 -18.16
C HIS A 85 27.33 -2.42 -17.23
N VAL A 86 27.83 -2.39 -15.99
CA VAL A 86 27.49 -1.39 -14.96
C VAL A 86 27.63 0.04 -15.46
N SER A 87 28.79 0.38 -16.05
CA SER A 87 29.05 1.75 -16.52
C SER A 87 28.05 2.17 -17.61
N ARG A 88 27.78 1.26 -18.57
CA ARG A 88 26.85 1.51 -19.66
C ARG A 88 25.41 1.66 -19.16
N VAL A 89 25.00 0.88 -18.15
CA VAL A 89 23.67 0.99 -17.55
C VAL A 89 23.49 2.34 -16.84
N LYS A 90 24.51 2.80 -16.10
CA LYS A 90 24.49 4.11 -15.42
C LYS A 90 24.40 5.30 -16.40
N GLU A 91 24.85 5.13 -17.64
CA GLU A 91 24.67 6.12 -18.71
C GLU A 91 23.25 6.18 -19.26
N LEU A 92 22.46 5.09 -19.16
CA LEU A 92 21.09 5.03 -19.67
C LEU A 92 20.08 5.77 -18.78
N GLY A 93 20.32 5.82 -17.46
CA GLY A 93 19.38 6.49 -16.55
C GLY A 93 19.60 6.19 -15.06
N GLY A 94 18.82 6.84 -14.22
CA GLY A 94 18.88 6.73 -12.76
C GLY A 94 18.16 5.49 -12.21
N ILE A 95 18.76 4.31 -12.36
CA ILE A 95 18.29 3.05 -11.77
C ILE A 95 19.39 2.43 -10.92
N ASN A 96 19.05 1.78 -9.81
CA ASN A 96 20.05 1.06 -9.02
C ASN A 96 20.59 -0.14 -9.79
N VAL A 97 21.91 -0.28 -9.81
CA VAL A 97 22.58 -1.40 -10.47
C VAL A 97 23.06 -2.38 -9.44
N ALA A 98 22.63 -3.62 -9.57
CA ALA A 98 23.03 -4.74 -8.71
C ALA A 98 23.87 -5.75 -9.49
N CYS A 99 24.90 -6.31 -8.87
CA CYS A 99 25.75 -7.33 -9.46
C CYS A 99 26.04 -8.45 -8.47
N PHE A 100 26.15 -9.66 -8.98
CA PHE A 100 26.66 -10.79 -8.21
C PHE A 100 28.16 -10.67 -7.98
N GLY A 101 28.60 -11.06 -6.78
CA GLY A 101 30.03 -11.11 -6.48
C GLY A 101 30.36 -11.34 -5.02
N SER A 102 31.65 -11.57 -4.77
CA SER A 102 32.25 -11.69 -3.44
C SER A 102 32.93 -10.42 -2.95
N GLU A 103 33.16 -9.46 -3.84
CA GLU A 103 33.81 -8.19 -3.53
C GLU A 103 33.03 -7.03 -4.11
N ARG A 104 33.10 -5.88 -3.43
CA ARG A 104 32.42 -4.65 -3.87
C ARG A 104 33.11 -4.09 -5.10
N GLY A 105 32.33 -3.75 -6.11
CA GLY A 105 32.72 -3.11 -7.35
C GLY A 105 32.00 -1.76 -7.56
N PRO A 106 31.78 -1.34 -8.80
CA PRO A 106 31.11 -0.08 -9.15
C PRO A 106 29.58 -0.14 -9.02
N GLU A 107 28.99 -1.30 -8.70
CA GLU A 107 27.56 -1.50 -8.49
C GLU A 107 27.03 -0.75 -7.25
N ASP A 108 25.73 -0.45 -7.25
CA ASP A 108 25.07 0.17 -6.10
C ASP A 108 24.70 -0.90 -5.06
N ILE A 109 24.37 -2.12 -5.50
CA ILE A 109 23.98 -3.24 -4.64
C ILE A 109 24.83 -4.46 -4.98
N LEU A 110 25.53 -5.01 -3.99
CA LEU A 110 26.26 -6.27 -4.15
C LEU A 110 25.34 -7.45 -3.79
N ILE A 111 25.23 -8.44 -4.67
CA ILE A 111 24.42 -9.65 -4.45
C ILE A 111 25.35 -10.81 -4.10
N ILE A 112 25.13 -11.42 -2.91
CA ILE A 112 25.92 -12.52 -2.34
C ILE A 112 25.08 -13.81 -2.39
N GLY A 113 25.68 -14.95 -2.72
CA GLY A 113 25.06 -16.28 -2.70
C GLY A 113 25.02 -17.00 -4.04
N ARG A 114 25.46 -16.35 -5.14
CA ARG A 114 25.70 -17.03 -6.42
C ARG A 114 27.08 -17.66 -6.40
N ASP A 115 27.19 -18.87 -6.97
CA ASP A 115 28.40 -19.71 -6.93
C ASP A 115 28.84 -20.01 -5.47
N GLY A 116 27.87 -20.07 -4.56
CA GLY A 116 28.04 -20.22 -3.12
C GLY A 116 27.04 -21.18 -2.48
N GLU A 117 26.78 -20.97 -1.20
CA GLU A 117 25.81 -21.76 -0.44
C GLU A 117 24.37 -21.35 -0.80
N GLY A 118 24.16 -20.07 -1.16
CA GLY A 118 22.85 -19.54 -1.47
C GLY A 118 22.19 -20.14 -2.70
N ASP A 119 22.94 -20.45 -3.77
CA ASP A 119 22.42 -21.10 -4.98
C ASP A 119 22.60 -22.62 -5.00
N GLY A 120 23.17 -23.18 -3.94
CA GLY A 120 23.42 -24.62 -3.81
C GLY A 120 24.65 -25.12 -4.56
N SER A 121 25.47 -24.24 -5.16
CA SER A 121 26.74 -24.61 -5.79
C SER A 121 27.75 -25.15 -4.76
N ILE A 122 27.62 -24.68 -3.52
CA ILE A 122 28.32 -25.20 -2.35
C ILE A 122 27.27 -25.73 -1.36
N PRO A 123 27.44 -26.94 -0.80
CA PRO A 123 26.51 -27.47 0.21
C PRO A 123 26.42 -26.58 1.44
N LEU A 124 25.20 -26.46 1.99
CA LEU A 124 24.98 -25.74 3.24
C LEU A 124 25.78 -26.37 4.39
N PRO A 125 26.47 -25.57 5.21
CA PRO A 125 27.13 -26.09 6.40
C PRO A 125 26.09 -26.49 7.47
N ALA A 126 26.40 -27.49 8.28
CA ALA A 126 25.52 -27.93 9.36
C ALA A 126 25.27 -26.84 10.42
N ASP A 127 26.25 -25.96 10.61
CA ASP A 127 26.15 -24.77 11.46
C ASP A 127 26.10 -23.53 10.55
N PRO A 128 25.00 -22.76 10.52
CA PRO A 128 24.90 -21.51 9.77
C PRO A 128 26.03 -20.51 10.12
N GLY A 129 26.57 -20.55 11.32
CA GLY A 129 27.72 -19.73 11.74
C GLY A 129 29.00 -19.99 10.95
N ALA A 130 29.12 -21.15 10.32
CA ALA A 130 30.26 -21.55 9.47
C ALA A 130 30.05 -21.18 7.99
N SER A 131 28.93 -20.59 7.62
CA SER A 131 28.60 -20.20 6.24
C SER A 131 29.53 -19.10 5.71
N ARG A 132 30.05 -19.33 4.51
CA ARG A 132 30.90 -18.38 3.77
C ARG A 132 30.09 -17.18 3.30
N ASP A 133 28.87 -17.40 2.80
CA ASP A 133 27.98 -16.33 2.32
C ASP A 133 27.54 -15.42 3.47
N ILE A 134 27.23 -16.01 4.65
CA ILE A 134 26.91 -15.22 5.86
C ILE A 134 28.13 -14.45 6.36
N ALA A 135 29.31 -15.07 6.37
CA ALA A 135 30.56 -14.39 6.76
C ALA A 135 30.85 -13.22 5.83
N LEU A 136 30.67 -13.41 4.52
CA LEU A 136 30.82 -12.37 3.50
C LEU A 136 29.79 -11.23 3.70
N ALA A 137 28.52 -11.58 3.96
CA ALA A 137 27.47 -10.60 4.23
C ALA A 137 27.76 -9.74 5.47
N LYS A 138 28.41 -10.30 6.49
CA LYS A 138 28.88 -9.56 7.67
C LYS A 138 30.07 -8.65 7.38
N ALA A 139 30.99 -9.09 6.52
CA ALA A 139 32.23 -8.38 6.23
C ALA A 139 32.05 -7.20 5.27
N VAL A 140 31.20 -7.36 4.26
CA VAL A 140 30.99 -6.33 3.22
C VAL A 140 30.20 -5.14 3.75
N LYS A 141 30.70 -3.94 3.48
CA LYS A 141 30.03 -2.66 3.80
C LYS A 141 29.20 -2.15 2.63
N GLY A 142 28.21 -1.31 2.92
CA GLY A 142 27.27 -0.72 1.93
C GLY A 142 26.09 -1.63 1.64
N THR A 143 25.24 -1.19 0.71
CA THR A 143 23.98 -1.89 0.37
C THR A 143 24.26 -3.24 -0.27
N LYS A 144 23.63 -4.28 0.24
CA LYS A 144 23.85 -5.67 -0.19
C LYS A 144 22.59 -6.49 -0.17
N ALA A 145 22.54 -7.49 -1.02
CA ALA A 145 21.47 -8.47 -1.11
C ALA A 145 21.99 -9.88 -0.90
N GLY A 146 21.24 -10.71 -0.19
CA GLY A 146 21.45 -12.16 -0.16
C GLY A 146 20.63 -12.81 -1.26
N TYR A 147 21.17 -13.79 -1.97
CA TYR A 147 20.49 -14.54 -3.00
C TYR A 147 20.43 -16.01 -2.58
N VAL A 148 19.20 -16.56 -2.53
CA VAL A 148 19.00 -17.96 -2.11
C VAL A 148 18.00 -18.64 -3.04
N ILE A 149 18.39 -19.81 -3.57
CA ILE A 149 17.49 -20.72 -4.27
C ILE A 149 16.89 -21.68 -3.24
N ILE A 150 15.59 -21.63 -3.04
CA ILE A 150 14.90 -22.41 -2.02
C ILE A 150 14.58 -23.80 -2.60
N ALA A 151 15.51 -24.73 -2.40
CA ALA A 151 15.37 -26.12 -2.82
C ALA A 151 14.84 -27.05 -1.71
N GLY A 152 14.77 -26.57 -0.46
CA GLY A 152 14.30 -27.35 0.69
C GLY A 152 14.20 -26.50 1.95
N LYS A 153 13.74 -27.12 3.05
CA LYS A 153 13.52 -26.43 4.33
C LYS A 153 14.80 -25.86 4.94
N GLU A 154 15.93 -26.50 4.73
CA GLU A 154 17.25 -26.03 5.15
C GLU A 154 17.63 -24.71 4.47
N TYR A 155 17.27 -24.52 3.20
CA TYR A 155 17.48 -23.28 2.47
C TYR A 155 16.55 -22.15 2.96
N GLU A 156 15.32 -22.46 3.42
CA GLU A 156 14.47 -21.47 4.07
C GLU A 156 15.13 -20.94 5.36
N GLN A 157 15.64 -21.85 6.21
CA GLN A 157 16.33 -21.47 7.44
C GLN A 157 17.60 -20.67 7.15
N PHE A 158 18.36 -21.09 6.16
CA PHE A 158 19.55 -20.38 5.70
C PHE A 158 19.21 -18.97 5.19
N ALA A 159 18.15 -18.84 4.38
CA ALA A 159 17.68 -17.56 3.86
C ALA A 159 17.29 -16.59 4.99
N VAL A 160 16.58 -17.09 6.02
CA VAL A 160 16.25 -16.30 7.22
C VAL A 160 17.50 -15.85 7.96
N GLU A 161 18.51 -16.72 8.11
CA GLU A 161 19.75 -16.36 8.79
C GLU A 161 20.58 -15.35 7.99
N LEU A 162 20.75 -15.57 6.67
CA LEU A 162 21.42 -14.63 5.76
C LEU A 162 20.70 -13.27 5.74
N GLY A 163 19.35 -13.28 5.74
CA GLY A 163 18.49 -12.10 5.74
C GLY A 163 18.73 -11.16 6.93
N LYS A 164 19.25 -11.66 8.06
CA LYS A 164 19.61 -10.83 9.22
C LYS A 164 20.83 -9.92 8.99
N HIS A 165 21.57 -10.13 7.90
CA HIS A 165 22.86 -9.48 7.63
C HIS A 165 22.90 -8.71 6.31
N VAL A 166 21.76 -8.59 5.61
CA VAL A 166 21.61 -7.93 4.31
C VAL A 166 20.46 -6.94 4.31
N ASP A 167 20.44 -6.01 3.36
CA ASP A 167 19.36 -5.03 3.19
C ASP A 167 18.20 -5.60 2.35
N TYR A 168 18.53 -6.54 1.46
CA TYR A 168 17.58 -7.25 0.61
C TYR A 168 17.83 -8.74 0.67
N LEU A 169 16.77 -9.55 0.68
CA LEU A 169 16.85 -11.00 0.54
C LEU A 169 16.11 -11.42 -0.73
N ILE A 170 16.86 -11.87 -1.73
CA ILE A 170 16.31 -12.40 -2.99
C ILE A 170 16.10 -13.91 -2.79
N ALA A 171 14.83 -14.34 -2.87
CA ALA A 171 14.45 -15.74 -2.72
C ALA A 171 13.85 -16.28 -4.01
N ILE A 172 14.47 -17.32 -4.56
CA ILE A 172 14.03 -17.99 -5.78
C ILE A 172 13.41 -19.34 -5.41
N GLY A 173 12.10 -19.45 -5.52
CA GLY A 173 11.41 -20.74 -5.31
C GLY A 173 11.54 -21.66 -6.53
N THR A 174 11.84 -22.95 -6.31
CA THR A 174 11.88 -23.97 -7.36
C THR A 174 10.49 -24.54 -7.61
N ASP A 175 9.99 -25.39 -6.73
CA ASP A 175 8.72 -26.11 -6.91
C ASP A 175 7.56 -25.53 -6.09
N TRP A 176 7.84 -25.06 -4.88
CA TRP A 176 6.86 -24.47 -3.96
C TRP A 176 7.24 -23.03 -3.66
N LYS A 177 6.42 -22.07 -4.11
CA LYS A 177 6.76 -20.64 -3.98
C LYS A 177 6.09 -19.95 -2.82
N VAL A 178 4.88 -20.38 -2.41
CA VAL A 178 4.04 -19.70 -1.41
C VAL A 178 4.49 -20.04 0.01
N ILE A 179 4.54 -21.31 0.39
CA ILE A 179 4.85 -21.73 1.76
C ILE A 179 6.25 -21.29 2.23
N PRO A 180 7.32 -21.46 1.43
CA PRO A 180 8.63 -20.93 1.79
C PRO A 180 8.64 -19.42 2.00
N LEU A 181 7.92 -18.67 1.17
CA LEU A 181 7.82 -17.22 1.29
C LEU A 181 7.12 -16.80 2.59
N GLU A 182 6.03 -17.49 2.98
CA GLU A 182 5.34 -17.25 4.25
C GLU A 182 6.26 -17.46 5.45
N ASN A 183 7.03 -18.55 5.45
CA ASN A 183 7.98 -18.87 6.53
C ASN A 183 9.09 -17.84 6.63
N MET A 184 9.63 -17.36 5.51
CA MET A 184 10.67 -16.32 5.49
C MET A 184 10.11 -14.97 5.97
N ILE A 185 8.92 -14.56 5.54
CA ILE A 185 8.25 -13.33 6.01
C ILE A 185 8.08 -13.39 7.53
N ALA A 186 7.59 -14.53 8.06
CA ALA A 186 7.41 -14.72 9.50
C ALA A 186 8.76 -14.70 10.25
N GLY A 187 9.78 -15.37 9.72
CA GLY A 187 11.11 -15.49 10.34
C GLY A 187 11.90 -14.18 10.37
N LEU A 188 11.60 -13.26 9.46
CA LEU A 188 12.26 -11.94 9.35
C LEU A 188 11.39 -10.79 9.89
N GLN A 189 10.25 -11.10 10.47
CA GLN A 189 9.34 -10.08 11.01
C GLN A 189 10.05 -9.20 12.05
N GLY A 190 9.90 -7.87 11.90
CA GLY A 190 10.55 -6.89 12.78
C GLY A 190 12.02 -6.60 12.44
N ARG A 191 12.56 -7.16 11.36
CA ARG A 191 13.87 -6.82 10.80
C ARG A 191 13.72 -5.80 9.68
N ASP A 192 14.77 -5.00 9.47
CA ASP A 192 14.83 -4.00 8.39
C ASP A 192 15.47 -4.62 7.12
N VAL A 193 14.91 -5.74 6.67
CA VAL A 193 15.31 -6.43 5.44
C VAL A 193 14.12 -6.53 4.53
N LYS A 194 14.32 -6.27 3.23
CA LYS A 194 13.27 -6.36 2.22
C LYS A 194 13.37 -7.69 1.47
N ILE A 195 12.28 -8.44 1.46
CA ILE A 195 12.20 -9.73 0.77
C ILE A 195 11.78 -9.51 -0.68
N ILE A 196 12.63 -9.92 -1.62
CA ILE A 196 12.41 -9.85 -3.06
C ILE A 196 12.19 -11.27 -3.59
N SER A 197 11.01 -11.58 -4.06
CA SER A 197 10.68 -12.91 -4.60
C SER A 197 11.03 -13.01 -6.08
N GLY A 198 11.74 -14.07 -6.48
CA GLY A 198 11.98 -14.37 -7.89
C GLY A 198 10.72 -14.85 -8.59
N VAL A 199 10.38 -14.24 -9.73
CA VAL A 199 9.18 -14.53 -10.51
C VAL A 199 9.48 -14.55 -12.00
N ARG A 200 8.69 -15.31 -12.75
CA ARG A 200 8.82 -15.46 -14.21
C ARG A 200 7.61 -14.93 -14.97
N THR A 201 6.47 -14.76 -14.31
CA THR A 201 5.23 -14.26 -14.91
C THR A 201 4.58 -13.20 -14.03
N ALA A 202 3.63 -12.45 -14.61
CA ALA A 202 2.85 -11.46 -13.87
C ALA A 202 1.95 -12.11 -12.80
N GLU A 203 1.43 -13.32 -13.07
CA GLU A 203 0.62 -14.09 -12.11
C GLU A 203 1.45 -14.52 -10.89
N GLU A 204 2.69 -14.94 -11.11
CA GLU A 204 3.61 -15.25 -10.01
C GLU A 204 3.95 -14.01 -9.20
N ALA A 205 4.11 -12.85 -9.85
CA ALA A 205 4.33 -11.58 -9.17
C ALA A 205 3.13 -11.19 -8.30
N GLU A 206 1.90 -11.30 -8.83
CA GLU A 206 0.67 -11.05 -8.07
C GLU A 206 0.59 -11.95 -6.84
N LEU A 207 0.84 -13.24 -7.01
CA LEU A 207 0.83 -14.21 -5.91
C LEU A 207 1.88 -13.87 -4.84
N ALA A 208 3.14 -13.63 -5.21
CA ALA A 208 4.22 -13.32 -4.27
C ALA A 208 3.96 -12.03 -3.49
N LEU A 209 3.41 -11.00 -4.14
CA LEU A 209 3.14 -9.70 -3.54
C LEU A 209 1.86 -9.71 -2.68
N ALA A 210 0.92 -10.63 -2.92
CA ALA A 210 -0.33 -10.78 -2.18
C ALA A 210 -0.25 -11.86 -1.07
N THR A 211 0.84 -12.62 -0.98
CA THR A 211 1.03 -13.67 0.03
C THR A 211 0.98 -13.10 1.44
N LEU A 212 0.12 -13.64 2.32
CA LEU A 212 -0.20 -13.07 3.63
C LEU A 212 -0.74 -11.63 3.53
N GLU A 213 -0.88 -10.93 4.64
CA GLU A 213 -1.35 -9.53 4.65
C GLU A 213 -0.32 -8.55 4.09
N GLN A 214 0.98 -8.87 4.17
CA GLN A 214 2.07 -7.97 3.76
C GLN A 214 2.70 -8.35 2.41
N GLY A 215 2.74 -9.64 2.06
CA GLY A 215 3.43 -10.15 0.88
C GLY A 215 4.94 -9.92 0.89
N ALA A 216 5.61 -10.31 -0.19
CA ALA A 216 7.00 -9.91 -0.44
C ALA A 216 7.10 -8.38 -0.59
N ASP A 217 8.25 -7.80 -0.23
CA ASP A 217 8.51 -6.37 -0.39
C ASP A 217 8.78 -5.99 -1.84
N GLY A 218 9.03 -6.96 -2.70
CA GLY A 218 9.22 -6.76 -4.12
C GLY A 218 9.37 -8.07 -4.88
N VAL A 219 9.60 -7.93 -6.18
CA VAL A 219 9.83 -9.06 -7.11
C VAL A 219 11.08 -8.84 -7.95
N LEU A 220 11.81 -9.94 -8.22
CA LEU A 220 12.87 -10.00 -9.19
C LEU A 220 12.37 -10.80 -10.41
N LEU A 221 12.33 -10.15 -11.56
CA LEU A 221 11.96 -10.78 -12.83
C LEU A 221 13.19 -11.43 -13.44
N ASP A 222 13.12 -12.75 -13.65
CA ASP A 222 14.19 -13.54 -14.23
C ASP A 222 13.82 -14.06 -15.60
N ASN A 223 14.66 -13.76 -16.61
CA ASN A 223 14.59 -14.27 -17.99
C ASN A 223 13.21 -14.13 -18.66
N ILE A 224 12.64 -12.94 -18.61
CA ILE A 224 11.30 -12.65 -19.11
C ILE A 224 11.30 -11.82 -20.40
N SER A 225 10.17 -11.85 -21.10
CA SER A 225 9.91 -11.04 -22.29
C SER A 225 9.62 -9.57 -21.94
N LEU A 226 9.77 -8.67 -22.91
CA LEU A 226 9.44 -7.25 -22.74
C LEU A 226 7.95 -7.03 -22.40
N SER A 227 7.06 -7.90 -22.88
CA SER A 227 5.63 -7.87 -22.56
C SER A 227 5.38 -8.16 -21.08
N GLU A 228 6.11 -9.12 -20.48
CA GLU A 228 5.99 -9.45 -19.06
C GLU A 228 6.48 -8.31 -18.14
N ILE A 229 7.54 -7.58 -18.53
CA ILE A 229 7.99 -6.39 -17.79
C ILE A 229 6.83 -5.41 -17.59
N LYS A 230 6.08 -5.12 -18.67
CA LYS A 230 4.91 -4.22 -18.63
C LYS A 230 3.73 -4.82 -17.87
N SER A 231 3.57 -6.15 -17.92
CA SER A 231 2.50 -6.84 -17.20
C SER A 231 2.75 -6.82 -15.67
N VAL A 232 3.99 -7.10 -15.25
CA VAL A 232 4.39 -7.01 -13.84
C VAL A 232 4.31 -5.58 -13.32
N GLN A 233 4.66 -4.57 -14.14
CA GLN A 233 4.43 -3.17 -13.76
C GLN A 233 2.97 -2.94 -13.37
N ARG A 234 2.02 -3.38 -14.22
CA ARG A 234 0.58 -3.23 -13.94
C ARG A 234 0.14 -3.96 -12.66
N VAL A 235 0.67 -5.17 -12.43
CA VAL A 235 0.40 -5.94 -11.20
C VAL A 235 0.91 -5.19 -9.97
N VAL A 236 2.14 -4.69 -10.00
CA VAL A 236 2.72 -3.95 -8.87
C VAL A 236 1.96 -2.65 -8.64
N GLU A 237 1.58 -1.91 -9.68
CA GLU A 237 0.75 -0.70 -9.56
C GLU A 237 -0.62 -1.01 -8.96
N LYS A 238 -1.25 -2.12 -9.34
CA LYS A 238 -2.51 -2.61 -8.79
C LYS A 238 -2.40 -2.96 -7.30
N LEU A 239 -1.29 -3.55 -6.88
CA LEU A 239 -1.04 -3.96 -5.50
C LEU A 239 -0.34 -2.86 -4.66
N ALA A 240 0.30 -1.90 -5.30
CA ALA A 240 0.95 -0.74 -4.70
C ALA A 240 -0.05 0.34 -4.27
N THR A 241 -1.29 -0.06 -3.91
CA THR A 241 -2.24 0.82 -3.25
C THR A 241 -1.61 1.29 -1.94
N GLY A 242 -0.81 2.34 -2.08
CA GLY A 242 -0.06 2.94 -0.99
C GLY A 242 -1.00 3.67 -0.03
N ARG A 243 -0.41 4.19 1.02
CA ARG A 243 -1.11 5.12 1.90
C ARG A 243 -1.27 6.46 1.18
N VAL A 244 -2.51 6.92 1.03
CA VAL A 244 -2.83 8.25 0.55
C VAL A 244 -2.80 9.21 1.74
N GLU A 245 -2.09 10.31 1.61
CA GLU A 245 -2.11 11.34 2.63
C GLU A 245 -3.47 12.04 2.63
N LEU A 246 -4.19 11.94 3.73
CA LEU A 246 -5.43 12.66 3.97
C LEU A 246 -5.19 13.80 4.95
N ILE A 247 -5.72 14.95 4.63
CA ILE A 247 -5.67 16.14 5.49
C ILE A 247 -7.07 16.63 5.80
N SER A 248 -7.23 17.40 6.88
CA SER A 248 -8.49 18.07 7.20
C SER A 248 -8.68 19.30 6.32
N ALA A 249 -9.87 19.43 5.74
CA ALA A 249 -10.32 20.64 5.04
C ALA A 249 -11.55 21.22 5.75
N ARG A 250 -11.58 22.55 5.91
CA ARG A 250 -12.73 23.24 6.45
C ARG A 250 -13.74 23.54 5.37
N VAL A 251 -14.95 23.08 5.52
CA VAL A 251 -16.08 23.43 4.65
C VAL A 251 -16.36 24.93 4.74
N VAL A 252 -16.38 25.61 3.59
CA VAL A 252 -16.62 27.06 3.49
C VAL A 252 -17.95 27.40 2.84
N ASN A 253 -18.47 26.52 1.99
CA ASN A 253 -19.76 26.71 1.32
C ASN A 253 -20.47 25.38 1.07
N VAL A 254 -21.78 25.39 1.27
CA VAL A 254 -22.67 24.25 0.96
C VAL A 254 -23.93 24.84 0.32
N GLN A 255 -24.12 24.57 -0.97
CA GLN A 255 -25.19 25.20 -1.76
C GLN A 255 -25.90 24.22 -2.70
N PRO A 256 -27.25 24.08 -2.66
CA PRO A 256 -28.01 23.39 -3.69
C PRO A 256 -27.85 24.05 -5.06
N VAL A 257 -27.57 23.24 -6.11
CA VAL A 257 -27.33 23.76 -7.47
C VAL A 257 -28.29 23.24 -8.52
N GLY A 258 -29.35 22.52 -8.13
CA GLY A 258 -30.36 22.01 -9.02
C GLY A 258 -30.14 20.57 -9.46
N MET A 259 -30.67 20.21 -10.65
CA MET A 259 -30.63 18.83 -11.18
C MET A 259 -29.42 18.61 -12.08
N GLY A 260 -28.72 17.48 -11.90
CA GLY A 260 -27.63 17.07 -12.77
C GLY A 260 -27.48 15.56 -12.82
N ASP A 261 -26.60 15.07 -13.67
CA ASP A 261 -26.30 13.64 -13.82
C ASP A 261 -25.27 13.21 -12.78
N ARG A 262 -25.69 12.30 -11.91
CA ARG A 262 -24.89 11.76 -10.80
C ARG A 262 -24.48 10.33 -11.09
N VAL A 263 -23.25 9.98 -10.73
CA VAL A 263 -22.67 8.64 -10.86
C VAL A 263 -22.61 7.93 -9.51
N CYS A 264 -23.18 6.72 -9.44
CA CYS A 264 -22.84 5.73 -8.42
C CYS A 264 -21.82 4.76 -8.99
N VAL A 265 -20.79 4.47 -8.23
CA VAL A 265 -19.78 3.44 -8.51
C VAL A 265 -20.06 2.25 -7.60
N ASP A 266 -20.46 1.12 -8.17
CA ASP A 266 -20.66 -0.14 -7.46
C ASP A 266 -19.43 -1.03 -7.72
N THR A 267 -18.72 -1.42 -6.66
CA THR A 267 -17.55 -2.31 -6.73
C THR A 267 -17.92 -3.77 -6.62
N ALA A 268 -17.07 -4.65 -7.16
CA ALA A 268 -17.20 -6.11 -6.98
C ALA A 268 -16.77 -6.61 -5.59
N SER A 269 -16.27 -5.71 -4.73
CA SER A 269 -15.86 -6.00 -3.36
C SER A 269 -16.57 -5.08 -2.37
N MET A 270 -16.74 -5.53 -1.13
CA MET A 270 -17.37 -4.73 -0.09
C MET A 270 -16.38 -3.74 0.54
N MET A 271 -16.86 -2.57 0.93
CA MET A 271 -16.16 -1.55 1.69
C MET A 271 -16.61 -1.57 3.15
N ARG A 272 -15.68 -1.22 4.04
CA ARG A 272 -15.94 -1.11 5.48
C ARG A 272 -16.42 0.32 5.82
N PRO A 273 -17.07 0.53 6.97
CA PRO A 273 -17.32 1.87 7.49
C PRO A 273 -16.01 2.68 7.59
N GLY A 274 -16.03 3.92 7.13
CA GLY A 274 -14.83 4.76 7.01
C GLY A 274 -14.04 4.57 5.71
N GLU A 275 -14.46 3.66 4.82
CA GLU A 275 -13.90 3.54 3.47
C GLU A 275 -14.78 4.24 2.44
N GLY A 276 -14.14 4.76 1.39
CA GLY A 276 -14.82 5.43 0.28
C GLY A 276 -13.91 5.65 -0.91
N MET A 277 -14.22 6.64 -1.73
CA MET A 277 -13.44 6.99 -2.92
C MET A 277 -13.08 8.47 -2.88
N LEU A 278 -11.91 8.81 -3.44
CA LEU A 278 -11.45 10.19 -3.56
C LEU A 278 -12.00 10.81 -4.83
N VAL A 279 -12.88 11.80 -4.68
CA VAL A 279 -13.59 12.45 -5.77
C VAL A 279 -13.57 13.97 -5.59
N GLY A 280 -13.38 14.71 -6.69
CA GLY A 280 -13.38 16.18 -6.69
C GLY A 280 -13.70 16.76 -8.06
N SER A 281 -14.17 18.00 -8.09
CA SER A 281 -14.41 18.72 -9.35
C SER A 281 -13.12 19.23 -10.01
N GLN A 282 -12.01 19.19 -9.26
CA GLN A 282 -10.69 19.66 -9.70
C GLN A 282 -9.68 18.51 -9.63
N ALA A 283 -8.71 18.50 -10.56
CA ALA A 283 -7.71 17.46 -10.64
C ALA A 283 -6.71 17.45 -9.46
N ARG A 284 -6.68 18.51 -8.64
CA ARG A 284 -5.74 18.69 -7.52
C ARG A 284 -6.37 18.47 -6.15
N GLY A 285 -7.70 18.39 -6.05
CA GLY A 285 -8.38 18.32 -4.75
C GLY A 285 -9.52 17.31 -4.73
N PHE A 286 -9.44 16.35 -3.80
CA PHE A 286 -10.37 15.22 -3.72
C PHE A 286 -10.93 15.08 -2.31
N PHE A 287 -12.25 15.01 -2.21
CA PHE A 287 -12.95 14.68 -0.98
C PHE A 287 -13.03 13.16 -0.81
N LEU A 288 -12.89 12.67 0.42
CA LEU A 288 -13.18 11.27 0.72
C LEU A 288 -14.70 11.07 0.83
N VAL A 289 -15.30 10.65 -0.29
CA VAL A 289 -16.73 10.33 -0.37
C VAL A 289 -16.95 8.94 0.19
N HIS A 290 -17.71 8.85 1.28
CA HIS A 290 -17.94 7.63 2.03
C HIS A 290 -18.79 6.62 1.24
N SER A 291 -18.54 5.33 1.42
CA SER A 291 -19.41 4.27 0.89
C SER A 291 -20.76 4.24 1.59
N GLU A 292 -21.80 3.70 0.93
CA GLU A 292 -23.11 3.47 1.55
C GLU A 292 -23.09 2.23 2.46
N SER A 293 -22.02 2.08 3.30
CA SER A 293 -21.78 0.90 4.14
C SER A 293 -22.51 0.93 5.48
N GLU A 294 -23.19 2.01 5.81
CA GLU A 294 -23.95 2.13 7.05
C GLU A 294 -25.45 1.93 6.80
N ASP A 295 -26.09 1.28 7.75
CA ASP A 295 -27.56 1.17 7.76
C ASP A 295 -28.20 2.52 8.07
N SER A 296 -29.29 2.82 7.38
CA SER A 296 -30.15 3.95 7.68
C SER A 296 -31.57 3.47 7.91
N PRO A 297 -32.42 4.23 8.64
CA PRO A 297 -33.81 3.83 8.88
C PRO A 297 -34.63 3.60 7.62
N TYR A 298 -34.20 4.17 6.48
CA TYR A 298 -34.95 4.21 5.23
C TYR A 298 -34.32 3.36 4.11
N VAL A 299 -33.03 3.05 4.20
CA VAL A 299 -32.31 2.35 3.13
C VAL A 299 -31.32 1.38 3.73
N ALA A 300 -31.38 0.11 3.33
CA ALA A 300 -30.41 -0.91 3.71
C ALA A 300 -28.99 -0.54 3.21
N ALA A 301 -27.99 -0.90 4.01
CA ALA A 301 -26.57 -0.68 3.65
C ALA A 301 -26.23 -1.30 2.30
N ARG A 302 -25.41 -0.60 1.54
CA ARG A 302 -24.82 -1.04 0.27
C ARG A 302 -23.31 -0.91 0.32
N PRO A 303 -22.62 -1.77 1.06
CA PRO A 303 -21.19 -1.62 1.31
C PRO A 303 -20.31 -1.74 0.05
N PHE A 304 -20.89 -2.03 -1.09
CA PHE A 304 -20.23 -2.04 -2.39
C PHE A 304 -20.39 -0.73 -3.17
N ARG A 305 -21.16 0.25 -2.66
CA ARG A 305 -21.53 1.48 -3.41
C ARG A 305 -20.89 2.73 -2.83
N VAL A 306 -20.35 3.56 -3.73
CA VAL A 306 -20.10 4.99 -3.47
C VAL A 306 -20.93 5.83 -4.40
N ASN A 307 -21.73 6.74 -3.85
CA ASN A 307 -22.43 7.78 -4.61
C ASN A 307 -21.44 8.92 -4.85
N ALA A 308 -20.66 8.77 -5.93
CA ALA A 308 -19.41 9.49 -6.10
C ALA A 308 -19.56 10.97 -6.45
N GLY A 309 -20.65 11.36 -7.13
CA GLY A 309 -20.87 12.76 -7.48
C GLY A 309 -21.25 12.97 -8.95
N ALA A 310 -21.12 14.18 -9.45
CA ALA A 310 -21.51 14.55 -10.80
C ALA A 310 -20.58 13.95 -11.86
N VAL A 311 -21.10 13.73 -13.08
CA VAL A 311 -20.41 13.05 -14.20
C VAL A 311 -19.05 13.65 -14.57
N HIS A 312 -18.88 14.97 -14.40
CA HIS A 312 -17.64 15.70 -14.74
C HIS A 312 -16.55 15.57 -13.67
N ALA A 313 -16.89 15.11 -12.45
CA ALA A 313 -15.94 15.03 -11.38
C ALA A 313 -14.85 14.00 -11.68
N TYR A 314 -13.64 14.29 -11.21
CA TYR A 314 -12.53 13.37 -11.24
C TYR A 314 -12.63 12.36 -10.09
N ILE A 315 -12.28 11.12 -10.36
CA ILE A 315 -12.02 10.09 -9.37
C ILE A 315 -10.53 9.69 -9.43
N ARG A 316 -9.90 9.51 -8.28
CA ARG A 316 -8.52 9.03 -8.20
C ARG A 316 -8.47 7.51 -8.40
N VAL A 317 -7.61 7.06 -9.33
CA VAL A 317 -7.38 5.66 -9.66
C VAL A 317 -5.87 5.38 -9.61
N GLY A 318 -5.38 4.81 -8.51
CA GLY A 318 -3.95 4.73 -8.23
C GLY A 318 -3.33 6.13 -8.12
N GLU A 319 -2.37 6.43 -8.99
CA GLU A 319 -1.73 7.75 -9.10
C GLU A 319 -2.31 8.63 -10.22
N LYS A 320 -3.36 8.16 -10.88
CA LYS A 320 -4.00 8.86 -12.01
C LYS A 320 -5.42 9.31 -11.65
N THR A 321 -5.96 10.17 -12.47
CA THR A 321 -7.36 10.61 -12.39
C THR A 321 -8.12 10.18 -13.63
N ARG A 322 -9.42 9.94 -13.48
CA ARG A 322 -10.37 9.70 -14.57
C ARG A 322 -11.64 10.48 -14.29
N TYR A 323 -12.41 10.81 -15.31
CA TYR A 323 -13.77 11.32 -15.11
C TYR A 323 -14.70 10.21 -14.62
N LEU A 324 -15.63 10.54 -13.72
CA LEU A 324 -16.66 9.60 -13.28
C LEU A 324 -17.49 9.05 -14.44
N SER A 325 -17.72 9.86 -15.47
CA SER A 325 -18.47 9.47 -16.69
C SER A 325 -17.75 8.42 -17.54
N GLU A 326 -16.43 8.25 -17.40
CA GLU A 326 -15.63 7.29 -18.17
C GLU A 326 -15.63 5.89 -17.57
N LEU A 327 -16.06 5.76 -16.30
CA LEU A 327 -16.03 4.49 -15.60
C LEU A 327 -17.06 3.51 -16.16
N LYS A 328 -16.63 2.27 -16.33
CA LYS A 328 -17.45 1.14 -16.76
C LYS A 328 -17.11 -0.13 -16.01
N SER A 329 -17.95 -1.14 -16.11
CA SER A 329 -17.72 -2.46 -15.53
C SER A 329 -16.39 -3.04 -16.00
N GLY A 330 -15.61 -3.58 -15.07
CA GLY A 330 -14.26 -4.11 -15.28
C GLY A 330 -13.14 -3.10 -15.08
N ASP A 331 -13.43 -1.80 -15.00
CA ASP A 331 -12.41 -0.80 -14.67
C ASP A 331 -11.95 -0.93 -13.20
N GLU A 332 -10.74 -0.50 -12.93
CA GLU A 332 -10.23 -0.40 -11.56
C GLU A 332 -10.51 0.98 -10.97
N VAL A 333 -10.75 1.03 -9.66
CA VAL A 333 -10.87 2.24 -8.84
C VAL A 333 -10.12 2.07 -7.53
N THR A 334 -9.79 3.16 -6.88
CA THR A 334 -9.11 3.14 -5.57
C THR A 334 -10.11 3.38 -4.45
N VAL A 335 -10.21 2.43 -3.53
CA VAL A 335 -10.92 2.59 -2.25
C VAL A 335 -9.92 3.06 -1.22
N VAL A 336 -10.27 4.10 -0.46
CA VAL A 336 -9.41 4.72 0.55
C VAL A 336 -10.13 4.69 1.89
N SER A 337 -9.42 4.28 2.96
CA SER A 337 -9.92 4.33 4.32
C SER A 337 -9.71 5.72 4.95
N LYS A 338 -10.43 6.01 6.03
CA LYS A 338 -10.23 7.22 6.86
C LYS A 338 -8.80 7.41 7.36
N ASP A 339 -8.03 6.34 7.46
CA ASP A 339 -6.64 6.35 7.90
C ASP A 339 -5.65 6.48 6.73
N GLY A 340 -6.18 6.67 5.51
CA GLY A 340 -5.41 6.83 4.29
C GLY A 340 -4.92 5.51 3.67
N GLU A 341 -5.32 4.35 4.21
CA GLU A 341 -5.02 3.07 3.56
C GLU A 341 -5.81 2.96 2.26
N ALA A 342 -5.12 2.73 1.16
CA ALA A 342 -5.70 2.62 -0.16
C ALA A 342 -5.62 1.19 -0.68
N ARG A 343 -6.59 0.74 -1.44
CA ARG A 343 -6.62 -0.57 -2.12
C ARG A 343 -7.35 -0.48 -3.44
N GLY A 344 -6.95 -1.30 -4.40
CA GLY A 344 -7.67 -1.46 -5.67
C GLY A 344 -9.02 -2.16 -5.47
N ALA A 345 -10.01 -1.78 -6.27
CA ALA A 345 -11.29 -2.45 -6.37
C ALA A 345 -11.77 -2.42 -7.83
N VAL A 346 -12.44 -3.49 -8.27
CA VAL A 346 -13.00 -3.57 -9.62
C VAL A 346 -14.40 -2.98 -9.63
N VAL A 347 -14.71 -2.12 -10.59
CA VAL A 347 -16.03 -1.60 -10.84
C VAL A 347 -16.94 -2.72 -11.38
N GLY A 348 -17.92 -3.11 -10.62
CA GLY A 348 -18.97 -4.02 -11.07
C GLY A 348 -20.00 -3.31 -11.96
N ARG A 349 -20.30 -2.05 -11.63
CA ARG A 349 -21.26 -1.24 -12.35
C ARG A 349 -21.07 0.25 -12.07
N ALA A 350 -21.11 1.09 -13.09
CA ALA A 350 -21.31 2.53 -12.97
C ALA A 350 -22.75 2.89 -13.34
N LYS A 351 -23.46 3.59 -12.47
CA LYS A 351 -24.87 3.95 -12.65
C LYS A 351 -25.05 5.46 -12.71
N ILE A 352 -25.51 5.99 -13.83
CA ILE A 352 -25.73 7.43 -14.03
C ILE A 352 -27.24 7.72 -13.97
N GLU A 353 -27.60 8.66 -13.11
CA GLU A 353 -29.01 9.06 -12.91
C GLU A 353 -29.12 10.58 -12.66
N LYS A 354 -30.17 11.18 -13.18
CA LYS A 354 -30.50 12.59 -12.92
C LYS A 354 -31.00 12.75 -11.47
N ARG A 355 -30.31 13.57 -10.68
CA ARG A 355 -30.57 13.78 -9.25
C ARG A 355 -30.37 15.26 -8.87
N PRO A 356 -30.99 15.72 -7.76
CA PRO A 356 -30.64 17.03 -7.18
C PRO A 356 -29.19 17.00 -6.68
N LEU A 357 -28.45 18.06 -6.99
CA LEU A 357 -27.05 18.19 -6.63
C LEU A 357 -26.84 19.31 -5.61
N ILE A 358 -25.77 19.18 -4.84
CA ILE A 358 -25.29 20.14 -3.87
C ILE A 358 -23.80 20.37 -4.12
N LEU A 359 -23.41 21.64 -4.18
CA LEU A 359 -22.01 22.06 -4.23
C LEU A 359 -21.45 22.10 -2.82
N VAL A 360 -20.32 21.45 -2.61
CA VAL A 360 -19.54 21.52 -1.37
C VAL A 360 -18.19 22.11 -1.73
N GLU A 361 -17.82 23.21 -1.05
CA GLU A 361 -16.50 23.84 -1.18
C GLU A 361 -15.81 23.80 0.18
N ALA A 362 -14.51 23.51 0.18
CA ALA A 362 -13.69 23.46 1.38
C ALA A 362 -12.30 24.08 1.14
N GLU A 363 -11.66 24.50 2.21
CA GLU A 363 -10.30 25.04 2.20
C GLU A 363 -9.36 24.14 3.00
N ALA A 364 -8.23 23.79 2.40
CA ALA A 364 -7.16 23.03 3.02
C ALA A 364 -5.81 23.53 2.52
N ALA A 365 -4.84 23.72 3.40
CA ALA A 365 -3.48 24.19 3.10
C ALA A 365 -3.43 25.45 2.21
N GLY A 366 -4.44 26.33 2.29
CA GLY A 366 -4.56 27.57 1.50
C GLY A 366 -5.17 27.37 0.11
N GLU A 367 -5.52 26.14 -0.27
CA GLU A 367 -6.19 25.82 -1.53
C GLU A 367 -7.69 25.65 -1.31
N ARG A 368 -8.49 26.18 -2.26
CA ARG A 368 -9.95 25.99 -2.29
C ARG A 368 -10.30 24.89 -3.28
N ILE A 369 -11.01 23.90 -2.79
CA ILE A 369 -11.44 22.72 -3.56
C ILE A 369 -12.96 22.58 -3.51
N SER A 370 -13.52 21.93 -4.53
CA SER A 370 -14.97 21.75 -4.65
C SER A 370 -15.35 20.36 -5.15
N THR A 371 -16.57 19.96 -4.84
CA THR A 371 -17.20 18.76 -5.42
C THR A 371 -18.72 18.97 -5.53
N LEU A 372 -19.32 18.34 -6.54
CA LEU A 372 -20.78 18.27 -6.72
C LEU A 372 -21.27 16.86 -6.35
N LEU A 373 -22.03 16.76 -5.28
CA LEU A 373 -22.59 15.51 -4.78
C LEU A 373 -24.12 15.48 -4.93
N GLN A 374 -24.72 14.31 -4.84
CA GLN A 374 -26.16 14.22 -4.75
C GLN A 374 -26.64 14.80 -3.42
N ASN A 375 -27.61 15.70 -3.45
CA ASN A 375 -28.26 16.23 -2.25
C ASN A 375 -29.23 15.19 -1.68
N ALA A 376 -28.76 14.35 -0.76
CA ALA A 376 -29.53 13.33 -0.08
C ALA A 376 -28.85 12.93 1.24
N GLU A 377 -29.65 12.54 2.23
CA GLU A 377 -29.19 12.17 3.58
C GLU A 377 -28.24 10.96 3.60
N THR A 378 -28.38 10.05 2.63
CA THR A 378 -27.54 8.84 2.53
C THR A 378 -26.17 9.10 1.92
N ILE A 379 -25.91 10.29 1.40
CA ILE A 379 -24.64 10.68 0.81
C ILE A 379 -23.79 11.35 1.88
N LYS A 380 -22.60 10.82 2.11
CA LYS A 380 -21.76 11.21 3.22
C LYS A 380 -20.34 11.51 2.78
N LEU A 381 -19.72 12.49 3.41
CA LEU A 381 -18.27 12.69 3.42
C LEU A 381 -17.69 12.13 4.72
N VAL A 382 -16.41 11.79 4.73
CA VAL A 382 -15.72 11.39 5.95
C VAL A 382 -15.21 12.63 6.65
N SER A 383 -15.64 12.84 7.91
CA SER A 383 -15.17 13.97 8.73
C SER A 383 -13.70 13.80 9.14
N ALA A 384 -13.08 14.87 9.61
CA ALA A 384 -11.71 14.83 10.15
C ALA A 384 -11.54 13.84 11.33
N LEU A 385 -12.62 13.52 12.03
CA LEU A 385 -12.64 12.49 13.09
C LEU A 385 -12.77 11.06 12.56
N GLY A 386 -12.88 10.89 11.24
CA GLY A 386 -13.05 9.58 10.59
C GLY A 386 -14.46 9.03 10.67
N THR A 387 -15.46 9.84 11.05
CA THR A 387 -16.88 9.49 11.06
C THR A 387 -17.59 10.04 9.83
N PRO A 388 -18.57 9.34 9.26
CA PRO A 388 -19.32 9.85 8.13
C PRO A 388 -20.29 10.97 8.54
N ILE A 389 -20.32 12.05 7.76
CA ILE A 389 -21.25 13.18 7.90
C ILE A 389 -22.10 13.33 6.64
N SER A 390 -23.42 13.40 6.80
CA SER A 390 -24.35 13.58 5.66
C SER A 390 -24.14 14.93 4.99
N VAL A 391 -24.13 14.94 3.64
CA VAL A 391 -24.03 16.20 2.88
C VAL A 391 -25.26 17.11 3.09
N ALA A 392 -26.40 16.55 3.48
CA ALA A 392 -27.61 17.30 3.80
C ALA A 392 -27.51 18.00 5.16
N GLU A 393 -26.65 17.54 6.05
CA GLU A 393 -26.40 18.10 7.39
C GLU A 393 -25.14 18.97 7.44
N LEU A 394 -24.31 18.89 6.40
CA LEU A 394 -23.01 19.58 6.30
C LEU A 394 -23.19 21.09 6.34
N LYS A 395 -22.34 21.79 7.10
CA LYS A 395 -22.38 23.23 7.30
C LYS A 395 -21.00 23.87 7.13
N PRO A 396 -20.92 25.14 6.75
CA PRO A 396 -19.68 25.90 6.83
C PRO A 396 -19.09 25.83 8.24
N GLY A 397 -17.79 25.51 8.31
CA GLY A 397 -17.05 25.28 9.56
C GLY A 397 -16.84 23.82 9.91
N ASP A 398 -17.58 22.88 9.34
CA ASP A 398 -17.33 21.45 9.49
C ASP A 398 -15.98 21.06 8.85
N GLU A 399 -15.35 20.03 9.39
CA GLU A 399 -14.07 19.53 8.89
C GLU A 399 -14.23 18.15 8.26
N VAL A 400 -13.74 18.01 7.03
CA VAL A 400 -13.82 16.78 6.24
C VAL A 400 -12.44 16.34 5.76
N LEU A 401 -12.27 15.03 5.54
CA LEU A 401 -11.02 14.48 5.01
C LEU A 401 -10.94 14.68 3.49
N VAL A 402 -9.79 15.22 3.07
CA VAL A 402 -9.48 15.44 1.66
C VAL A 402 -8.05 15.01 1.35
N HIS A 403 -7.79 14.81 0.07
CA HIS A 403 -6.45 14.64 -0.48
C HIS A 403 -6.13 15.79 -1.42
N LEU A 404 -4.94 16.39 -1.27
CA LEU A 404 -4.43 17.40 -2.20
C LEU A 404 -3.23 16.84 -2.97
N GLU A 405 -3.28 16.93 -4.29
CA GLU A 405 -2.13 16.67 -5.15
C GLU A 405 -1.24 17.92 -5.18
N MET A 406 -0.08 17.85 -4.54
CA MET A 406 0.84 18.99 -4.40
C MET A 406 1.59 19.36 -5.69
N THR A 407 1.58 18.50 -6.73
CA THR A 407 2.26 18.74 -8.01
C THR A 407 1.58 18.02 -9.15
N ALA A 408 1.26 18.75 -10.22
CA ALA A 408 0.91 18.15 -11.50
C ALA A 408 2.11 17.38 -12.05
N ARG A 409 2.03 16.04 -12.11
CA ARG A 409 3.06 15.19 -12.72
C ARG A 409 2.64 14.84 -14.14
N HIS A 410 3.21 15.48 -15.14
CA HIS A 410 3.24 15.00 -16.52
C HIS A 410 4.57 14.27 -16.79
N PHE A 411 4.51 12.99 -17.16
CA PHE A 411 5.66 12.17 -17.60
C PHE A 411 6.93 12.21 -16.72
N GLY A 412 6.77 12.18 -15.40
CA GLY A 412 7.92 12.08 -14.48
C GLY A 412 8.73 13.37 -14.29
N MET A 413 8.31 14.51 -14.88
CA MET A 413 8.89 15.84 -14.65
C MET A 413 7.86 16.77 -14.03
N SER A 414 8.26 17.52 -13.01
CA SER A 414 7.48 18.60 -12.41
C SER A 414 7.34 19.72 -13.45
N ILE A 415 6.12 19.97 -13.91
CA ILE A 415 5.76 21.13 -14.74
C ILE A 415 4.81 21.97 -13.90
N GLU A 416 5.17 23.22 -13.66
CA GLU A 416 4.24 24.23 -13.14
C GLU A 416 3.26 24.62 -14.26
N GLU A 417 2.15 23.93 -14.35
CA GLU A 417 1.02 24.39 -15.15
C GLU A 417 0.05 25.14 -14.25
N SER A 418 -0.19 26.40 -14.58
CA SER A 418 -1.24 27.19 -13.95
C SER A 418 -2.60 26.83 -14.56
N ILE A 419 -3.23 25.75 -14.07
CA ILE A 419 -4.61 25.42 -14.42
C ILE A 419 -5.53 26.15 -13.45
N THR A 420 -6.41 26.98 -13.98
CA THR A 420 -7.49 27.63 -13.21
C THR A 420 -8.80 26.89 -13.49
N GLU A 421 -9.24 26.05 -12.57
CA GLU A 421 -10.56 25.43 -12.57
C GLU A 421 -11.46 26.23 -11.61
N ARG A 422 -12.63 26.70 -12.09
CA ARG A 422 -13.58 27.52 -11.33
C ARG A 422 -14.93 26.82 -11.22
#